data_2dfbbabed1363f06030c0038575b78a8
#
_entry.id   2dfbbabed1363f06030c0038575b78a8
#
_cell.length_a   1.000
_cell.length_b   1.000
_cell.length_c   1.000
_cell.angle_alpha   90.00
_cell.angle_beta   90.00
_cell.angle_gamma   90.00
#
_symmetry.space_group_name_H-M   'P 1'
#
loop_
_entity.id
_entity.type
_entity.pdbx_description
1 polymer ?
#
loop_
_entity_poly.entity_id
_entity_poly.type
_entity_poly.pdbx_seq_one_letter_code
_entity_poly.pdbx_strand_id
1 'polypeptide(L)'
;MITVVLPTCNSAARLVHVLPLLVPAAVDGLVKAVVFADAGSTDVTLDIAEDSGAWVVTSQGDTGTRLAAGCAAARSAWILALGEDLTLPEGWRTPVEAHLAGGGGKPAWIAAPGLLGLPGRPLAVLASRDAVETAGGFTPGGDPLKALLRRLGPRAVRLRA
;
A
#
# COMPACT_ATOMS: atom_id res chain seq x y z
N MET A 1 -4.11 -6.44 12.00
CA MET A 1 -2.82 -5.71 11.89
C MET A 1 -2.29 -5.84 10.49
N ILE A 2 -1.81 -4.74 9.91
CA ILE A 2 -1.31 -4.65 8.53
C ILE A 2 0.13 -4.12 8.49
N THR A 3 0.87 -4.48 7.45
CA THR A 3 2.07 -3.77 7.01
C THR A 3 1.70 -2.87 5.83
N VAL A 4 2.07 -1.59 5.91
CA VAL A 4 1.89 -0.64 4.79
C VAL A 4 3.16 -0.64 3.95
N VAL A 5 3.04 -0.80 2.63
CA VAL A 5 4.16 -0.79 1.70
C VAL A 5 4.07 0.43 0.79
N LEU A 6 5.09 1.27 0.83
CA LEU A 6 5.22 2.51 0.09
C LEU A 6 6.37 2.39 -0.92
N PRO A 7 6.09 2.40 -2.23
CA PRO A 7 7.15 2.45 -3.24
C PRO A 7 7.71 3.87 -3.31
N THR A 8 8.96 4.08 -2.90
CA THR A 8 9.59 5.40 -2.83
C THR A 8 10.71 5.58 -3.84
N CYS A 9 10.81 6.79 -4.37
CA CYS A 9 11.92 7.30 -5.16
C CYS A 9 11.82 8.82 -5.16
N ASN A 10 12.69 9.50 -4.42
CA ASN A 10 12.63 10.95 -4.20
C ASN A 10 11.20 11.41 -3.84
N SER A 11 10.66 10.80 -2.80
CA SER A 11 9.23 10.89 -2.45
C SER A 11 8.96 11.79 -1.25
N ALA A 12 9.93 12.57 -0.76
CA ALA A 12 9.80 13.40 0.44
C ALA A 12 8.54 14.27 0.43
N ALA A 13 8.26 14.95 -0.68
CA ALA A 13 7.07 15.80 -0.82
C ALA A 13 5.74 15.05 -0.70
N ARG A 14 5.69 13.75 -1.05
CA ARG A 14 4.49 12.91 -0.92
C ARG A 14 4.36 12.32 0.48
N LEU A 15 5.49 11.97 1.09
CA LEU A 15 5.53 11.37 2.43
C LEU A 15 4.97 12.29 3.50
N VAL A 16 5.19 13.60 3.41
CA VAL A 16 4.63 14.58 4.35
C VAL A 16 3.10 14.62 4.35
N HIS A 17 2.45 14.12 3.31
CA HIS A 17 1.00 14.01 3.22
C HIS A 17 0.46 12.65 3.65
N VAL A 18 1.16 11.55 3.34
CA VAL A 18 0.65 10.20 3.63
C VAL A 18 1.00 9.73 5.04
N LEU A 19 2.18 10.05 5.56
CA LEU A 19 2.59 9.57 6.89
C LEU A 19 1.66 10.06 8.02
N PRO A 20 1.20 11.33 8.06
CA PRO A 20 0.25 11.78 9.07
C PRO A 20 -1.06 11.00 9.07
N LEU A 21 -1.47 10.44 7.92
CA LEU A 21 -2.66 9.59 7.83
C LEU A 21 -2.43 8.18 8.41
N LEU A 22 -1.18 7.73 8.48
CA LEU A 22 -0.82 6.41 9.01
C LEU A 22 -0.56 6.43 10.52
N VAL A 23 -0.10 7.56 11.06
CA VAL A 23 0.29 7.69 12.47
C VAL A 23 -0.83 7.29 13.44
N PRO A 24 -2.08 7.78 13.34
CA PRO A 24 -3.15 7.36 14.26
C PRO A 24 -3.41 5.85 14.19
N ALA A 25 -3.35 5.27 12.99
CA ALA A 25 -3.55 3.84 12.79
C ALA A 25 -2.39 2.99 13.34
N ALA A 26 -1.18 3.55 13.38
CA ALA A 26 -0.02 2.90 14.00
C ALA A 26 -0.12 2.94 15.53
N VAL A 27 -0.51 4.08 16.11
CA VAL A 27 -0.72 4.24 17.56
C VAL A 27 -1.78 3.27 18.08
N ASP A 28 -2.88 3.10 17.34
CA ASP A 28 -3.97 2.20 17.71
C ASP A 28 -3.72 0.73 17.33
N GLY A 29 -2.57 0.41 16.73
CA GLY A 29 -2.12 -0.94 16.44
C GLY A 29 -2.70 -1.58 15.17
N LEU A 30 -3.46 -0.85 14.35
CA LEU A 30 -3.88 -1.32 13.03
C LEU A 30 -2.67 -1.48 12.11
N VAL A 31 -1.84 -0.43 11.98
CA VAL A 31 -0.59 -0.45 11.23
C VAL A 31 0.53 -0.94 12.14
N LYS A 32 1.06 -2.11 11.84
CA LYS A 32 2.16 -2.72 12.62
C LYS A 32 3.54 -2.26 12.16
N ALA A 33 3.68 -2.01 10.87
CA ALA A 33 4.92 -1.55 10.26
C ALA A 33 4.64 -0.79 8.97
N VAL A 34 5.54 0.12 8.65
CA VAL A 34 5.60 0.80 7.34
C VAL A 34 6.92 0.40 6.68
N VAL A 35 6.85 -0.01 5.42
CA VAL A 35 8.01 -0.40 4.61
C VAL A 35 8.15 0.58 3.45
N PHE A 36 9.29 1.25 3.35
CA PHE A 36 9.67 2.01 2.18
C PHE A 36 10.45 1.10 1.24
N ALA A 37 9.87 0.78 0.11
CA ALA A 37 10.56 0.07 -0.97
C ALA A 37 11.20 1.11 -1.89
N ASP A 38 12.46 1.44 -1.61
CA ASP A 38 13.14 2.62 -2.14
C ASP A 38 14.06 2.30 -3.32
N ALA A 39 13.98 3.12 -4.36
CA ALA A 39 14.79 2.97 -5.57
C ALA A 39 16.14 3.74 -5.53
N GLY A 40 16.61 4.08 -4.35
CA GLY A 40 17.85 4.85 -4.17
C GLY A 40 17.59 6.36 -4.18
N SER A 41 16.68 6.82 -3.33
CA SER A 41 16.38 8.24 -3.15
C SER A 41 17.62 9.03 -2.78
N THR A 42 17.75 10.23 -3.32
CA THR A 42 18.83 11.18 -3.06
C THR A 42 18.36 12.46 -2.36
N ASP A 43 17.05 12.59 -2.16
CA ASP A 43 16.43 13.62 -1.34
C ASP A 43 16.31 13.14 0.13
N VAL A 44 15.58 13.87 0.97
CA VAL A 44 15.38 13.54 2.39
C VAL A 44 14.42 12.36 2.64
N THR A 45 14.05 11.59 1.61
CA THR A 45 13.14 10.42 1.75
C THR A 45 13.64 9.42 2.78
N LEU A 46 14.96 9.12 2.77
CA LEU A 46 15.55 8.14 3.68
C LEU A 46 15.65 8.67 5.11
N ASP A 47 15.90 9.97 5.29
CA ASP A 47 15.89 10.62 6.60
C ASP A 47 14.48 10.55 7.22
N ILE A 48 13.44 10.80 6.40
CA ILE A 48 12.04 10.64 6.82
C ILE A 48 11.73 9.19 7.24
N ALA A 49 12.29 8.20 6.53
CA ALA A 49 12.11 6.79 6.89
C ALA A 49 12.72 6.49 8.27
N GLU A 50 13.94 6.97 8.54
CA GLU A 50 14.62 6.82 9.82
C GLU A 50 13.82 7.49 10.95
N ASP A 51 13.45 8.75 10.79
CA ASP A 51 12.69 9.54 11.77
C ASP A 51 11.32 8.93 12.10
N SER A 52 10.66 8.32 11.10
CA SER A 52 9.35 7.69 11.28
C SER A 52 9.41 6.25 11.79
N GLY A 53 10.59 5.66 11.89
CA GLY A 53 10.79 4.25 12.26
C GLY A 53 10.31 3.27 11.18
N ALA A 54 10.20 3.72 9.94
CA ALA A 54 9.86 2.84 8.82
C ALA A 54 11.05 1.95 8.43
N TRP A 55 10.74 0.76 7.93
CA TRP A 55 11.77 -0.13 7.40
C TRP A 55 12.07 0.24 5.95
N VAL A 56 13.34 0.30 5.60
CA VAL A 56 13.76 0.56 4.23
C VAL A 56 14.21 -0.73 3.56
N VAL A 57 13.68 -0.99 2.37
CA VAL A 57 14.12 -2.05 1.47
C VAL A 57 14.59 -1.40 0.18
N THR A 58 15.87 -1.48 -0.11
CA THR A 58 16.42 -0.97 -1.37
C THR A 58 16.06 -1.90 -2.51
N SER A 59 15.39 -1.37 -3.53
CA SER A 59 14.97 -2.13 -4.70
C SER A 59 14.97 -1.23 -5.94
N GLN A 60 15.99 -1.40 -6.77
CA GLN A 60 16.07 -0.72 -8.06
C GLN A 60 14.98 -1.22 -9.01
N GLY A 61 14.45 -0.33 -9.82
CA GLY A 61 13.43 -0.66 -10.81
C GLY A 61 12.15 0.15 -10.69
N ASP A 62 11.15 -0.32 -11.39
CA ASP A 62 9.83 0.32 -11.45
C ASP A 62 9.00 0.10 -10.16
N THR A 63 7.84 0.71 -10.12
CA THR A 63 6.93 0.62 -8.97
C THR A 63 6.51 -0.82 -8.66
N GLY A 64 6.33 -1.66 -9.69
CA GLY A 64 5.98 -3.07 -9.50
C GLY A 64 7.10 -3.86 -8.82
N THR A 65 8.34 -3.66 -9.26
CA THR A 65 9.53 -4.26 -8.66
C THR A 65 9.71 -3.83 -7.20
N ARG A 66 9.56 -2.54 -6.91
CA ARG A 66 9.63 -2.01 -5.55
C ARG A 66 8.54 -2.59 -4.65
N LEU A 67 7.29 -2.62 -5.12
CA LEU A 67 6.18 -3.21 -4.38
C LEU A 67 6.40 -4.70 -4.10
N ALA A 68 6.95 -5.46 -5.05
CA ALA A 68 7.30 -6.86 -4.84
C ALA A 68 8.32 -7.02 -3.70
N ALA A 69 9.40 -6.23 -3.71
CA ALA A 69 10.43 -6.26 -2.67
C ALA A 69 9.87 -5.85 -1.29
N GLY A 70 9.07 -4.79 -1.24
CA GLY A 70 8.44 -4.32 -0.01
C GLY A 70 7.45 -5.34 0.57
N CYS A 71 6.66 -6.00 -0.27
CA CYS A 71 5.74 -7.05 0.16
C CYS A 71 6.48 -8.30 0.68
N ALA A 72 7.60 -8.66 0.07
CA ALA A 72 8.44 -9.77 0.54
C ALA A 72 9.02 -9.49 1.95
N ALA A 73 9.32 -8.23 2.26
CA ALA A 73 9.80 -7.81 3.58
C ALA A 73 8.67 -7.67 4.62
N ALA A 74 7.41 -7.60 4.20
CA ALA A 74 6.28 -7.44 5.10
C ALA A 74 6.12 -8.67 6.02
N ARG A 75 5.89 -8.43 7.32
CA ARG A 75 5.75 -9.50 8.32
C ARG A 75 4.32 -9.72 8.81
N SER A 76 3.43 -8.77 8.58
CA SER A 76 2.01 -8.92 8.93
C SER A 76 1.29 -9.86 7.97
N ALA A 77 0.24 -10.51 8.43
CA ALA A 77 -0.60 -11.37 7.58
C ALA A 77 -1.30 -10.59 6.46
N TRP A 78 -1.53 -9.28 6.67
CA TRP A 78 -2.16 -8.39 5.71
C TRP A 78 -1.21 -7.28 5.27
N ILE A 79 -1.29 -6.91 4.01
CA ILE A 79 -0.50 -5.86 3.37
C ILE A 79 -1.45 -4.81 2.79
N LEU A 80 -1.16 -3.54 3.06
CA LEU A 80 -1.72 -2.40 2.35
C LEU A 80 -0.64 -1.81 1.45
N ALA A 81 -0.67 -2.13 0.17
CA ALA A 81 0.28 -1.61 -0.82
C ALA A 81 -0.28 -0.36 -1.48
N LEU A 82 0.43 0.76 -1.41
CA LEU A 82 0.07 2.01 -2.05
C LEU A 82 0.64 2.11 -3.48
N GLY A 83 -0.02 2.90 -4.31
CA GLY A 83 0.51 3.30 -5.60
C GLY A 83 1.67 4.29 -5.48
N GLU A 84 2.34 4.57 -6.61
CA GLU A 84 3.52 5.44 -6.66
C GLU A 84 3.25 6.89 -6.18
N ASP A 85 2.02 7.37 -6.32
CA ASP A 85 1.65 8.71 -5.85
C ASP A 85 1.54 8.82 -4.34
N LEU A 86 1.64 7.70 -3.60
CA LEU A 86 1.49 7.63 -2.16
C LEU A 86 0.22 8.33 -1.65
N THR A 87 -0.86 8.25 -2.42
CA THR A 87 -2.12 8.90 -2.08
C THR A 87 -3.02 7.96 -1.30
N LEU A 88 -3.53 8.45 -0.19
CA LEU A 88 -4.49 7.74 0.66
C LEU A 88 -5.56 8.75 1.10
N PRO A 89 -6.86 8.46 0.99
CA PRO A 89 -7.90 9.37 1.46
C PRO A 89 -7.93 9.43 3.00
N GLU A 90 -8.30 10.57 3.57
CA GLU A 90 -8.35 10.75 5.03
C GLU A 90 -9.21 9.68 5.75
N GLY A 91 -10.33 9.30 5.15
CA GLY A 91 -11.25 8.29 5.70
C GLY A 91 -10.85 6.82 5.49
N TRP A 92 -9.65 6.54 4.99
CA TRP A 92 -9.22 5.18 4.59
C TRP A 92 -9.31 4.13 5.69
N ARG A 93 -9.10 4.55 6.93
CA ARG A 93 -8.96 3.67 8.08
C ARG A 93 -10.24 2.88 8.39
N THR A 94 -11.36 3.58 8.53
CA THR A 94 -12.66 2.97 8.94
C THR A 94 -13.08 1.81 8.04
N PRO A 95 -13.12 1.93 6.70
CA PRO A 95 -13.49 0.82 5.83
C PRO A 95 -12.45 -0.32 5.85
N VAL A 96 -11.17 -0.03 6.08
CA VAL A 96 -10.13 -1.07 6.23
C VAL A 96 -10.35 -1.87 7.52
N GLU A 97 -10.58 -1.21 8.65
CA GLU A 97 -10.86 -1.87 9.94
C GLU A 97 -12.12 -2.73 9.85
N ALA A 98 -13.20 -2.20 9.32
CA ALA A 98 -14.46 -2.92 9.13
C ALA A 98 -14.28 -4.17 8.24
N HIS A 99 -13.50 -4.03 7.17
CA HIS A 99 -13.20 -5.14 6.26
C HIS A 99 -12.40 -6.26 6.94
N LEU A 100 -11.37 -5.89 7.71
CA LEU A 100 -10.55 -6.86 8.44
C LEU A 100 -11.32 -7.54 9.58
N ALA A 101 -12.18 -6.79 10.28
CA ALA A 101 -13.03 -7.33 11.35
C ALA A 101 -14.11 -8.28 10.82
N GLY A 102 -14.60 -8.07 9.60
CA GLY A 102 -15.60 -8.92 8.94
C GLY A 102 -15.14 -10.33 8.59
N GLY A 103 -13.88 -10.69 8.84
CA GLY A 103 -13.34 -12.05 8.73
C GLY A 103 -13.34 -12.65 7.32
N GLY A 104 -13.67 -11.86 6.30
CA GLY A 104 -13.92 -12.35 4.95
C GLY A 104 -12.69 -12.84 4.18
N GLY A 105 -11.49 -12.53 4.63
CA GLY A 105 -10.23 -12.95 3.97
C GLY A 105 -10.07 -12.46 2.51
N LYS A 106 -11.02 -11.68 2.01
CA LYS A 106 -11.05 -11.22 0.62
C LYS A 106 -10.09 -10.06 0.41
N PRO A 107 -9.39 -10.01 -0.73
CA PRO A 107 -8.67 -8.81 -1.12
C PRO A 107 -9.62 -7.61 -1.24
N ALA A 108 -9.09 -6.42 -0.97
CA ALA A 108 -9.84 -5.18 -1.10
C ALA A 108 -8.96 -4.08 -1.72
N TRP A 109 -9.58 -2.99 -2.12
CA TRP A 109 -8.85 -1.87 -2.70
C TRP A 109 -9.55 -0.54 -2.46
N ILE A 110 -8.76 0.52 -2.41
CA ILE A 110 -9.20 1.90 -2.28
C ILE A 110 -9.03 2.57 -3.64
N ALA A 111 -10.07 3.26 -4.10
CA ALA A 111 -10.07 3.95 -5.38
C ALA A 111 -9.95 5.47 -5.21
N ALA A 112 -9.32 6.12 -6.18
CA ALA A 112 -9.48 7.55 -6.36
C ALA A 112 -10.95 7.89 -6.66
N PRO A 113 -11.41 9.10 -6.34
CA PRO A 113 -12.67 9.60 -6.87
C PRO A 113 -12.68 9.54 -8.40
N GLY A 114 -13.73 8.98 -8.97
CA GLY A 114 -13.88 8.86 -10.41
C GLY A 114 -15.02 9.74 -10.93
N LEU A 115 -15.21 9.76 -12.23
CA LEU A 115 -16.25 10.54 -12.89
C LEU A 115 -17.60 9.82 -12.75
N LEU A 116 -18.69 10.59 -12.55
CA LEU A 116 -20.07 10.09 -12.50
C LEU A 116 -20.30 8.95 -11.49
N GLY A 117 -19.60 8.97 -10.35
CA GLY A 117 -19.74 7.94 -9.31
C GLY A 117 -19.04 6.61 -9.61
N LEU A 118 -18.42 6.47 -10.77
CA LEU A 118 -17.57 5.33 -11.08
C LEU A 118 -16.26 5.40 -10.28
N PRO A 119 -15.63 4.24 -9.94
CA PRO A 119 -14.34 4.26 -9.30
C PRO A 119 -13.25 4.77 -10.25
N GLY A 120 -12.39 5.63 -9.74
CA GLY A 120 -11.15 6.02 -10.41
C GLY A 120 -10.09 4.90 -10.34
N ARG A 121 -8.83 5.28 -10.60
CA ARG A 121 -7.71 4.35 -10.50
C ARG A 121 -7.53 3.82 -9.07
N PRO A 122 -6.95 2.63 -8.89
CA PRO A 122 -6.61 2.14 -7.57
C PRO A 122 -5.52 3.02 -6.93
N LEU A 123 -5.73 3.39 -5.67
CA LEU A 123 -4.78 4.12 -4.83
C LEU A 123 -3.99 3.16 -3.95
N ALA A 124 -4.67 2.14 -3.42
CA ALA A 124 -4.07 1.12 -2.58
C ALA A 124 -4.80 -0.22 -2.74
N VAL A 125 -4.07 -1.30 -2.53
CA VAL A 125 -4.59 -2.68 -2.48
C VAL A 125 -4.32 -3.26 -1.09
N LEU A 126 -5.37 -3.76 -0.45
CA LEU A 126 -5.34 -4.51 0.80
C LEU A 126 -5.54 -5.99 0.49
N ALA A 127 -4.55 -6.81 0.81
CA ALA A 127 -4.65 -8.24 0.60
C ALA A 127 -3.82 -9.01 1.64
N SER A 128 -4.19 -10.26 1.91
CA SER A 128 -3.32 -11.15 2.69
C SER A 128 -2.06 -11.48 1.90
N ARG A 129 -0.96 -11.77 2.60
CA ARG A 129 0.29 -12.20 1.96
C ARG A 129 0.07 -13.39 1.04
N ASP A 130 -0.66 -14.39 1.51
CA ASP A 130 -0.97 -15.59 0.74
C ASP A 130 -1.75 -15.28 -0.54
N ALA A 131 -2.70 -14.33 -0.48
CA ALA A 131 -3.45 -13.89 -1.66
C ALA A 131 -2.55 -13.17 -2.67
N VAL A 132 -1.62 -12.33 -2.20
CA VAL A 132 -0.62 -11.66 -3.06
C VAL A 132 0.29 -12.69 -3.71
N GLU A 133 0.83 -13.65 -2.95
CA GLU A 133 1.70 -14.70 -3.45
C GLU A 133 0.99 -15.61 -4.45
N THR A 134 -0.22 -16.06 -4.12
CA THR A 134 -1.05 -16.92 -5.02
C THR A 134 -1.39 -16.21 -6.32
N ALA A 135 -1.59 -14.88 -6.28
CA ALA A 135 -1.81 -14.07 -7.47
C ALA A 135 -0.52 -13.78 -8.27
N GLY A 136 0.64 -14.30 -7.86
CA GLY A 136 1.93 -14.09 -8.50
C GLY A 136 2.62 -12.78 -8.13
N GLY A 137 2.23 -12.16 -7.01
CA GLY A 137 2.87 -10.95 -6.48
C GLY A 137 2.71 -9.70 -7.35
N PHE A 138 3.44 -8.66 -7.04
CA PHE A 138 3.57 -7.50 -7.91
C PHE A 138 4.58 -7.78 -9.02
N THR A 139 4.30 -7.30 -10.22
CA THR A 139 5.13 -7.53 -11.41
C THR A 139 5.56 -6.20 -12.03
N PRO A 140 6.74 -6.14 -12.66
CA PRO A 140 7.17 -4.97 -13.41
C PRO A 140 6.21 -4.57 -14.52
N GLY A 141 6.22 -3.29 -14.87
CA GLY A 141 5.49 -2.72 -16.00
C GLY A 141 4.08 -2.21 -15.67
N GLY A 142 3.69 -1.14 -16.33
CA GLY A 142 2.34 -0.56 -16.26
C GLY A 142 1.91 -0.09 -14.87
N ASP A 143 0.63 -0.27 -14.58
CA ASP A 143 0.03 0.01 -13.26
C ASP A 143 0.01 -1.28 -12.43
N PRO A 144 0.93 -1.42 -11.46
CA PRO A 144 1.09 -2.66 -10.69
C PRO A 144 -0.11 -2.97 -9.79
N LEU A 145 -0.80 -1.95 -9.26
CA LEU A 145 -2.01 -2.16 -8.45
C LEU A 145 -3.14 -2.72 -9.29
N LYS A 146 -3.36 -2.15 -10.47
CA LYS A 146 -4.39 -2.62 -11.41
C LYS A 146 -4.07 -4.01 -11.93
N ALA A 147 -2.80 -4.30 -12.21
CA ALA A 147 -2.36 -5.62 -12.66
C ALA A 147 -2.60 -6.69 -11.58
N LEU A 148 -2.27 -6.40 -10.32
CA LEU A 148 -2.54 -7.31 -9.21
C LEU A 148 -4.04 -7.50 -9.00
N LEU A 149 -4.85 -6.44 -9.00
CA LEU A 149 -6.31 -6.52 -8.84
C LEU A 149 -6.97 -7.40 -9.91
N ARG A 150 -6.52 -7.34 -11.15
CA ARG A 150 -7.04 -8.24 -12.21
C ARG A 150 -6.76 -9.71 -11.90
N ARG A 151 -5.60 -10.04 -11.32
CA ARG A 151 -5.22 -11.42 -10.95
C ARG A 151 -5.92 -11.90 -9.67
N LEU A 152 -6.17 -10.98 -8.73
CA LEU A 152 -7.00 -11.26 -7.54
C LEU A 152 -8.47 -11.51 -7.92
N GLY A 153 -8.88 -11.03 -9.09
CA GLY A 153 -10.18 -11.32 -9.70
C GLY A 153 -11.36 -10.60 -9.05
N PRO A 154 -12.60 -11.01 -9.37
CA PRO A 154 -13.82 -10.33 -8.95
C PRO A 154 -14.12 -10.44 -7.44
N ARG A 155 -13.30 -11.18 -6.70
CA ARG A 155 -13.41 -11.28 -5.24
C ARG A 155 -12.88 -10.05 -4.51
N ALA A 156 -12.10 -9.20 -5.19
CA ALA A 156 -11.56 -7.97 -4.60
C ALA A 156 -12.68 -6.96 -4.34
N VAL A 157 -12.85 -6.55 -3.09
CA VAL A 157 -13.90 -5.66 -2.63
C VAL A 157 -13.43 -4.22 -2.70
N ARG A 158 -14.23 -3.32 -3.27
CA ARG A 158 -13.94 -1.88 -3.22
C ARG A 158 -14.32 -1.32 -1.85
N LEU A 159 -13.35 -0.72 -1.17
CA LEU A 159 -13.57 0.05 0.04
C LEU A 159 -13.92 1.51 -0.32
N ARG A 160 -14.94 2.03 0.29
CA ARG A 160 -15.35 3.44 0.13
C ARG A 160 -14.80 4.21 1.32
N ALA A 161 -13.76 4.99 1.06
CA ALA A 161 -13.13 5.89 2.00
C ALA A 161 -13.55 7.32 1.71
#